data_f00f500218541152aae99afc935f6013
#
_entry.id   f00f500218541152aae99afc935f6013
#
_cell.length_a   1.000
_cell.length_b   1.000
_cell.length_c   1.000
_cell.angle_alpha   90.00
_cell.angle_beta   90.00
_cell.angle_gamma   90.00
#
_symmetry.space_group_name_H-M   'P 1'
#
loop_
_entity.id
_entity.type
_entity.pdbx_description
1 polymer ?
#
loop_
_entity_poly.entity_id
_entity_poly.type
_entity_poly.pdbx_seq_one_letter_code
_entity_poly.pdbx_strand_id
1 'polypeptide(L)'
;MPGLLNPDKPAIGRYTRRIDPIRNPYTPGAGSRPPALTGRDDEIEAFRILLARLKLGRPEKSMLITGLRGVGKTVLLNTFEAIAEEQGFRTAKSEITHETDFRPLIARLARRALLAVSPAKRMKERARRAAAVFKAFTLRTPEGLEIGVDVEAMLGRGDSGDLGDDLSDLFLALGEAAAEHETGIVFLLDEVQFLDRAELEALIAALHQVSQRELPLTLAGAGLPQLPALTGTAKSYAERLFRFPTIDRLSEQAARAALELPAEAEGVSYEPQATERILELTEGYPYFLQEYGKHAWTAAAGPTISLDDVERAHDLVQLDLDESFFRVRIGRATKAELAYLAAMASLGDGPYRSGEIAAALGRPGPESVAPTRARLIEKGLIYSPSYGLNEFTVPQFDAFVRRSFPPEAPS
;
A
#
# COMPACT_ATOMS: atom_id res chain seq x y z
N MET A 1 -21.71 -62.28 44.97
CA MET A 1 -22.25 -62.19 43.59
C MET A 1 -21.57 -61.08 42.88
N PRO A 2 -20.77 -61.27 41.84
CA PRO A 2 -20.09 -60.24 41.10
C PRO A 2 -21.01 -59.70 39.98
N GLY A 3 -21.15 -58.36 39.92
CA GLY A 3 -21.98 -57.69 38.92
C GLY A 3 -21.31 -57.69 37.55
N LEU A 4 -22.06 -58.06 36.55
CA LEU A 4 -21.79 -58.14 35.14
C LEU A 4 -21.31 -56.76 34.55
N LEU A 5 -20.10 -56.74 34.02
CA LEU A 5 -19.62 -55.71 33.11
C LEU A 5 -20.34 -55.88 31.76
N ASN A 6 -21.02 -54.84 31.32
CA ASN A 6 -21.68 -54.78 30.03
C ASN A 6 -20.65 -54.35 28.95
N PRO A 7 -20.32 -55.17 27.94
CA PRO A 7 -19.28 -54.87 26.94
C PRO A 7 -19.74 -54.04 25.75
N ASP A 8 -21.00 -53.55 25.72
CA ASP A 8 -21.57 -52.81 24.58
C ASP A 8 -21.81 -51.31 24.88
N LYS A 9 -20.76 -50.59 25.31
CA LYS A 9 -20.78 -49.15 25.11
C LYS A 9 -20.06 -48.85 23.78
N PRO A 10 -20.76 -48.26 22.78
CA PRO A 10 -20.09 -47.80 21.58
C PRO A 10 -19.02 -46.81 22.01
N ALA A 11 -17.80 -46.99 21.47
CA ALA A 11 -16.72 -46.06 21.62
C ALA A 11 -17.26 -44.67 21.26
N ILE A 12 -17.26 -43.73 22.23
CA ILE A 12 -17.59 -42.35 22.03
C ILE A 12 -16.61 -41.87 20.96
N GLY A 13 -17.13 -41.68 19.73
CA GLY A 13 -16.35 -41.16 18.63
C GLY A 13 -15.60 -39.93 19.13
N ARG A 14 -14.29 -39.85 18.87
CA ARG A 14 -13.50 -38.68 19.08
C ARG A 14 -14.19 -37.57 18.32
N TYR A 15 -14.96 -36.73 18.98
CA TYR A 15 -15.34 -35.41 18.44
C TYR A 15 -14.02 -34.70 18.18
N THR A 16 -13.58 -34.70 16.95
CA THR A 16 -12.50 -33.85 16.50
C THR A 16 -12.92 -32.43 16.85
N ARG A 17 -12.27 -31.83 17.84
CA ARG A 17 -12.53 -30.46 18.23
C ARG A 17 -12.19 -29.61 17.00
N ARG A 18 -13.19 -29.03 16.33
CA ARG A 18 -12.96 -28.02 15.31
C ARG A 18 -12.05 -26.95 15.89
N ILE A 19 -11.17 -26.40 15.04
CA ILE A 19 -10.32 -25.27 15.43
C ILE A 19 -11.25 -24.11 15.80
N ASP A 20 -10.92 -23.40 16.89
CA ASP A 20 -11.71 -22.24 17.32
C ASP A 20 -11.59 -21.12 16.26
N PRO A 21 -12.68 -20.69 15.62
CA PRO A 21 -12.65 -19.62 14.61
C PRO A 21 -12.26 -18.27 15.20
N ILE A 22 -12.44 -18.04 16.50
CA ILE A 22 -12.03 -16.80 17.18
C ILE A 22 -10.51 -16.65 17.23
N ARG A 23 -9.79 -17.78 17.26
CA ARG A 23 -8.33 -17.83 17.30
C ARG A 23 -7.68 -17.81 15.90
N ASN A 24 -8.49 -17.65 14.85
CA ASN A 24 -7.99 -17.57 13.48
C ASN A 24 -7.01 -16.39 13.35
N PRO A 25 -5.71 -16.63 13.10
CA PRO A 25 -4.74 -15.54 13.04
C PRO A 25 -4.77 -14.76 11.75
N TYR A 26 -5.36 -15.32 10.68
CA TYR A 26 -5.34 -14.69 9.36
C TYR A 26 -6.37 -13.57 9.27
N THR A 27 -5.88 -12.39 8.85
CA THR A 27 -6.69 -11.16 8.79
C THR A 27 -6.55 -10.51 7.41
N PRO A 28 -7.16 -11.10 6.36
CA PRO A 28 -7.18 -10.47 5.05
C PRO A 28 -7.93 -9.14 5.13
N GLY A 29 -7.25 -8.03 4.84
CA GLY A 29 -7.84 -6.70 4.94
C GLY A 29 -6.89 -5.63 4.42
N ALA A 30 -7.44 -4.46 4.09
CA ALA A 30 -6.66 -3.33 3.61
C ALA A 30 -5.77 -2.77 4.73
N GLY A 31 -4.46 -2.99 4.64
CA GLY A 31 -3.48 -2.45 5.59
C GLY A 31 -3.45 -3.14 6.97
N SER A 32 -4.23 -4.20 7.18
CA SER A 32 -4.15 -5.00 8.40
C SER A 32 -2.76 -5.61 8.54
N ARG A 33 -2.16 -5.47 9.71
CA ARG A 33 -0.84 -6.06 9.97
C ARG A 33 -0.99 -7.58 10.01
N PRO A 34 -0.32 -8.32 9.12
CA PRO A 34 -0.33 -9.77 9.20
C PRO A 34 0.37 -10.23 10.48
N PRO A 35 0.00 -11.37 11.04
CA PRO A 35 0.63 -11.90 12.25
C PRO A 35 2.12 -12.22 12.04
N ALA A 36 2.52 -12.58 10.83
CA ALA A 36 3.93 -12.72 10.43
C ALA A 36 4.22 -11.84 9.20
N LEU A 37 5.09 -10.86 9.36
CA LEU A 37 5.60 -10.03 8.26
C LEU A 37 6.91 -10.65 7.77
N THR A 38 6.85 -11.39 6.68
CA THR A 38 7.96 -12.15 6.11
C THR A 38 8.40 -11.59 4.76
N GLY A 39 9.68 -11.77 4.40
CA GLY A 39 10.21 -11.43 3.09
C GLY A 39 10.21 -9.93 2.76
N ARG A 40 10.36 -9.08 3.79
CA ARG A 40 10.47 -7.61 3.66
C ARG A 40 11.63 -7.05 4.50
N ASP A 41 12.54 -7.91 4.90
CA ASP A 41 13.63 -7.58 5.82
C ASP A 41 14.58 -6.56 5.22
N ASP A 42 14.87 -6.64 3.91
CA ASP A 42 15.75 -5.73 3.20
C ASP A 42 15.18 -4.30 3.14
N GLU A 43 13.88 -4.14 2.91
CA GLU A 43 13.20 -2.85 2.89
C GLU A 43 13.15 -2.26 4.30
N ILE A 44 12.88 -3.08 5.30
CA ILE A 44 12.85 -2.68 6.71
C ILE A 44 14.23 -2.21 7.16
N GLU A 45 15.28 -2.98 6.87
CA GLU A 45 16.65 -2.62 7.25
C GLU A 45 17.12 -1.37 6.52
N ALA A 46 16.82 -1.23 5.22
CA ALA A 46 17.14 -0.03 4.47
C ALA A 46 16.46 1.23 5.06
N PHE A 47 15.23 1.09 5.54
CA PHE A 47 14.54 2.20 6.21
C PHE A 47 15.14 2.52 7.58
N ARG A 48 15.55 1.51 8.37
CA ARG A 48 16.28 1.72 9.63
C ARG A 48 17.59 2.48 9.41
N ILE A 49 18.35 2.09 8.39
CA ILE A 49 19.60 2.76 8.01
C ILE A 49 19.34 4.21 7.60
N LEU A 50 18.29 4.48 6.78
CA LEU A 50 17.90 5.84 6.40
C LEU A 50 17.69 6.71 7.63
N LEU A 51 16.88 6.27 8.59
CA LEU A 51 16.59 7.03 9.80
C LEU A 51 17.85 7.25 10.67
N ALA A 52 18.67 6.21 10.83
CA ALA A 52 19.92 6.30 11.59
C ALA A 52 20.89 7.31 10.97
N ARG A 53 20.99 7.37 9.64
CA ARG A 53 21.84 8.34 8.91
C ARG A 53 21.33 9.77 9.09
N LEU A 54 20.01 9.99 8.98
CA LEU A 54 19.41 11.31 9.21
C LEU A 54 19.66 11.84 10.62
N LYS A 55 19.64 10.99 11.64
CA LYS A 55 20.02 11.38 13.02
C LYS A 55 21.46 11.88 13.15
N LEU A 56 22.35 11.39 12.28
CA LEU A 56 23.75 11.80 12.24
C LEU A 56 23.98 13.03 11.34
N GLY A 57 22.92 13.68 10.84
CA GLY A 57 23.02 14.78 9.88
C GLY A 57 23.54 14.34 8.51
N ARG A 58 23.39 13.06 8.15
CA ARG A 58 23.84 12.53 6.86
C ARG A 58 22.64 12.31 5.96
N PRO A 59 22.53 13.07 4.85
CA PRO A 59 21.41 12.89 3.94
C PRO A 59 21.34 11.46 3.38
N GLU A 60 20.13 10.96 3.22
CA GLU A 60 19.85 9.66 2.61
C GLU A 60 18.61 9.78 1.73
N LYS A 61 18.51 8.89 0.73
CA LYS A 61 17.39 8.88 -0.20
C LYS A 61 16.10 8.54 0.51
N SER A 62 15.06 9.34 0.32
CA SER A 62 13.69 8.99 0.67
C SER A 62 13.24 7.70 -0.04
N MET A 63 12.26 6.98 0.49
CA MET A 63 11.84 5.69 -0.06
C MET A 63 10.45 5.77 -0.68
N LEU A 64 10.31 5.30 -1.91
CA LEU A 64 9.03 5.12 -2.59
C LEU A 64 8.85 3.65 -2.96
N ILE A 65 8.08 2.93 -2.14
CA ILE A 65 7.79 1.52 -2.32
C ILE A 65 6.87 1.36 -3.53
N THR A 66 7.23 0.48 -4.46
CA THR A 66 6.42 0.20 -5.64
C THR A 66 5.95 -1.25 -5.64
N GLY A 67 4.78 -1.50 -6.18
CA GLY A 67 4.23 -2.85 -6.30
C GLY A 67 2.75 -2.85 -6.64
N LEU A 68 2.25 -4.01 -7.04
CA LEU A 68 0.84 -4.22 -7.33
C LEU A 68 -0.04 -4.04 -6.08
N ARG A 69 -1.37 -4.03 -6.26
CA ARG A 69 -2.31 -3.95 -5.14
C ARG A 69 -2.36 -5.29 -4.40
N GLY A 70 -2.30 -5.28 -3.07
CA GLY A 70 -2.36 -6.49 -2.24
C GLY A 70 -1.01 -7.15 -1.93
N VAL A 71 0.12 -6.60 -2.41
CA VAL A 71 1.48 -7.09 -2.09
C VAL A 71 1.99 -6.65 -0.71
N GLY A 72 1.20 -5.85 0.03
CA GLY A 72 1.54 -5.43 1.40
C GLY A 72 2.21 -4.06 1.51
N LYS A 73 2.09 -3.15 0.52
CA LYS A 73 2.67 -1.78 0.58
C LYS A 73 2.23 -1.00 1.81
N THR A 74 0.92 -0.93 2.05
CA THR A 74 0.34 -0.23 3.22
C THR A 74 0.81 -0.85 4.54
N VAL A 75 0.94 -2.18 4.59
CA VAL A 75 1.47 -2.90 5.76
C VAL A 75 2.91 -2.50 6.02
N LEU A 76 3.72 -2.42 4.98
CA LEU A 76 5.13 -2.01 5.09
C LEU A 76 5.25 -0.54 5.52
N LEU A 77 4.39 0.37 5.00
CA LEU A 77 4.32 1.75 5.49
C LEU A 77 3.92 1.84 6.96
N ASN A 78 2.98 1.00 7.43
CA ASN A 78 2.62 0.93 8.85
C ASN A 78 3.80 0.46 9.70
N THR A 79 4.60 -0.48 9.18
CA THR A 79 5.82 -0.96 9.83
C THR A 79 6.88 0.15 9.90
N PHE A 80 7.04 0.92 8.82
CA PHE A 80 7.94 2.07 8.78
C PHE A 80 7.51 3.17 9.77
N GLU A 81 6.19 3.41 9.92
CA GLU A 81 5.65 4.33 10.92
C GLU A 81 6.08 3.91 12.33
N ALA A 82 5.85 2.64 12.70
CA ALA A 82 6.22 2.12 14.00
C ALA A 82 7.75 2.19 14.26
N ILE A 83 8.57 1.84 13.27
CA ILE A 83 10.04 1.95 13.36
C ILE A 83 10.49 3.40 13.54
N ALA A 84 9.88 4.34 12.82
CA ALA A 84 10.20 5.75 12.93
C ALA A 84 9.89 6.28 14.34
N GLU A 85 8.73 5.94 14.89
CA GLU A 85 8.31 6.30 16.24
C GLU A 85 9.22 5.67 17.31
N GLU A 86 9.56 4.39 17.17
CA GLU A 86 10.51 3.70 18.05
C GLU A 86 11.89 4.39 18.05
N GLN A 87 12.33 4.87 16.89
CA GLN A 87 13.56 5.64 16.77
C GLN A 87 13.43 7.11 17.15
N GLY A 88 12.29 7.55 17.66
CA GLY A 88 12.05 8.90 18.15
C GLY A 88 11.76 9.95 17.08
N PHE A 89 11.48 9.53 15.85
CA PHE A 89 10.97 10.43 14.81
C PHE A 89 9.50 10.74 15.04
N ARG A 90 9.04 11.86 14.49
CA ARG A 90 7.62 12.24 14.44
C ARG A 90 7.05 11.85 13.08
N THR A 91 5.92 11.18 13.09
CA THR A 91 5.30 10.67 11.89
C THR A 91 4.04 11.46 11.52
N ALA A 92 3.82 11.63 10.23
CA ALA A 92 2.58 12.16 9.69
C ALA A 92 2.19 11.36 8.44
N LYS A 93 1.05 10.66 8.50
CA LYS A 93 0.64 9.69 7.50
C LYS A 93 -0.70 10.04 6.87
N SER A 94 -0.82 9.77 5.58
CA SER A 94 -2.07 9.83 4.83
C SER A 94 -2.06 8.93 3.61
N GLU A 95 -3.24 8.55 3.15
CA GLU A 95 -3.49 7.99 1.83
C GLU A 95 -3.94 9.11 0.89
N ILE A 96 -3.48 9.06 -0.36
CA ILE A 96 -3.84 9.98 -1.43
C ILE A 96 -4.90 9.31 -2.30
N THR A 97 -5.94 10.05 -2.62
CA THR A 97 -7.02 9.61 -3.51
C THR A 97 -7.16 10.59 -4.67
N HIS A 98 -7.91 10.25 -5.71
CA HIS A 98 -8.22 11.16 -6.82
C HIS A 98 -8.95 12.45 -6.39
N GLU A 99 -9.65 12.42 -5.26
CA GLU A 99 -10.40 13.55 -4.72
C GLU A 99 -9.56 14.37 -3.74
N THR A 100 -8.31 13.98 -3.51
CA THR A 100 -7.44 14.63 -2.53
C THR A 100 -6.98 15.99 -3.05
N ASP A 101 -7.35 17.06 -2.35
CA ASP A 101 -6.68 18.34 -2.51
C ASP A 101 -5.34 18.30 -1.75
N PHE A 102 -4.25 18.33 -2.50
CA PHE A 102 -2.91 18.12 -1.97
C PHE A 102 -2.46 19.23 -1.00
N ARG A 103 -2.76 20.51 -1.29
CA ARG A 103 -2.34 21.61 -0.41
C ARG A 103 -2.97 21.51 0.99
N PRO A 104 -4.29 21.34 1.17
CA PRO A 104 -4.89 21.09 2.47
C PRO A 104 -4.40 19.78 3.13
N LEU A 105 -4.15 18.72 2.35
CA LEU A 105 -3.59 17.48 2.88
C LEU A 105 -2.24 17.75 3.54
N ILE A 106 -1.30 18.35 2.81
CA ILE A 106 0.03 18.68 3.33
C ILE A 106 -0.05 19.63 4.52
N ALA A 107 -0.96 20.60 4.50
CA ALA A 107 -1.17 21.48 5.65
C ALA A 107 -1.59 20.69 6.90
N ARG A 108 -2.51 19.73 6.80
CA ARG A 108 -2.90 18.86 7.92
C ARG A 108 -1.71 18.03 8.44
N LEU A 109 -0.94 17.44 7.53
CA LEU A 109 0.24 16.63 7.89
C LEU A 109 1.33 17.48 8.54
N ALA A 110 1.63 18.66 7.99
CA ALA A 110 2.61 19.60 8.53
C ALA A 110 2.21 20.08 9.94
N ARG A 111 0.93 20.41 10.14
CA ARG A 111 0.39 20.77 11.45
C ARG A 111 0.60 19.65 12.47
N ARG A 112 0.24 18.41 12.10
CA ARG A 112 0.41 17.23 12.95
C ARG A 112 1.86 17.03 13.31
N ALA A 113 2.77 17.07 12.33
CA ALA A 113 4.21 16.94 12.53
C ALA A 113 4.77 18.03 13.44
N LEU A 114 4.44 19.30 13.19
CA LEU A 114 4.94 20.43 13.98
C LEU A 114 4.49 20.35 15.44
N LEU A 115 3.22 20.03 15.70
CA LEU A 115 2.71 19.88 17.07
C LEU A 115 3.29 18.65 17.79
N ALA A 116 3.64 17.60 17.05
CA ALA A 116 4.33 16.43 17.59
C ALA A 116 5.81 16.73 17.92
N VAL A 117 6.48 17.57 17.12
CA VAL A 117 7.85 18.06 17.40
C VAL A 117 7.85 19.00 18.58
N SER A 118 6.95 20.00 18.60
CA SER A 118 6.90 21.02 19.62
C SER A 118 5.47 21.38 20.01
N PRO A 119 4.99 20.91 21.17
CA PRO A 119 3.66 21.27 21.65
C PRO A 119 3.48 22.78 21.77
N ALA A 120 2.29 23.30 21.43
CA ALA A 120 1.97 24.72 21.35
C ALA A 120 2.40 25.55 22.57
N LYS A 121 2.29 24.98 23.77
CA LYS A 121 2.65 25.65 25.04
C LYS A 121 4.16 25.79 25.29
N ARG A 122 5.01 25.10 24.53
CA ARG A 122 6.47 25.02 24.77
C ARG A 122 7.28 25.21 23.47
N MET A 123 6.73 25.93 22.50
CA MET A 123 7.43 26.15 21.23
C MET A 123 8.70 26.97 21.41
N LYS A 124 9.82 26.40 20.97
CA LYS A 124 11.10 27.07 20.81
C LYS A 124 11.08 27.97 19.57
N GLU A 125 12.15 28.72 19.33
CA GLU A 125 12.22 29.75 18.31
C GLU A 125 11.97 29.22 16.89
N ARG A 126 12.67 28.15 16.50
CA ARG A 126 12.50 27.56 15.16
C ARG A 126 11.11 26.95 14.97
N ALA A 127 10.54 26.33 16.00
CA ALA A 127 9.19 25.83 15.95
C ALA A 127 8.14 26.95 15.83
N ARG A 128 8.35 28.13 16.46
CA ARG A 128 7.52 29.31 16.27
C ARG A 128 7.64 29.86 14.85
N ARG A 129 8.86 29.90 14.31
CA ARG A 129 9.08 30.26 12.90
C ARG A 129 8.36 29.31 11.95
N ALA A 130 8.45 28.01 12.19
CA ALA A 130 7.72 27.01 11.42
C ALA A 130 6.19 27.19 11.51
N ALA A 131 5.67 27.57 12.70
CA ALA A 131 4.25 27.91 12.86
C ALA A 131 3.86 29.17 12.07
N ALA A 132 4.73 30.16 11.98
CA ALA A 132 4.51 31.37 11.20
C ALA A 132 4.52 31.12 9.68
N VAL A 133 5.45 30.27 9.18
CA VAL A 133 5.46 29.79 7.79
C VAL A 133 4.24 28.95 7.50
N PHE A 134 3.88 28.01 8.40
CA PHE A 134 2.66 27.22 8.27
C PHE A 134 1.41 28.10 8.16
N LYS A 135 1.30 29.15 8.98
CA LYS A 135 0.17 30.08 8.94
C LYS A 135 0.11 30.81 7.59
N ALA A 136 1.25 31.23 7.05
CA ALA A 136 1.32 31.82 5.71
C ALA A 136 0.91 30.82 4.62
N PHE A 137 1.41 29.57 4.69
CA PHE A 137 1.03 28.50 3.77
C PHE A 137 -0.50 28.24 3.76
N THR A 138 -1.14 28.29 4.92
CA THR A 138 -2.58 28.06 5.08
C THR A 138 -3.46 29.24 4.69
N LEU A 139 -2.93 30.45 4.47
CA LEU A 139 -3.73 31.58 3.97
C LEU A 139 -4.37 31.29 2.60
N ARG A 140 -3.80 30.37 1.84
CA ARG A 140 -4.31 29.93 0.55
C ARG A 140 -5.05 28.59 0.59
N THR A 141 -5.35 28.06 1.79
CA THR A 141 -6.15 26.85 1.94
C THR A 141 -7.59 27.22 2.30
N PRO A 142 -8.61 26.58 1.70
CA PRO A 142 -10.01 26.92 1.96
C PRO A 142 -10.47 26.66 3.41
N GLU A 143 -9.77 25.80 4.13
CA GLU A 143 -10.17 25.27 5.44
C GLU A 143 -9.41 25.92 6.60
N GLY A 144 -9.24 27.17 6.74
CA GLY A 144 -8.75 27.89 7.94
C GLY A 144 -8.08 27.03 9.04
N LEU A 145 -7.02 26.24 8.70
CA LEU A 145 -6.35 25.36 9.63
C LEU A 145 -5.57 26.17 10.66
N GLU A 146 -6.06 26.25 11.88
CA GLU A 146 -5.36 26.93 12.97
C GLU A 146 -4.37 25.99 13.69
N ILE A 147 -3.21 26.51 14.01
CA ILE A 147 -2.18 25.78 14.77
C ILE A 147 -2.35 25.92 16.29
N GLY A 148 -3.22 26.84 16.73
CA GLY A 148 -3.47 27.09 18.14
C GLY A 148 -2.29 27.77 18.88
N VAL A 149 -1.44 28.46 18.13
CA VAL A 149 -0.32 29.28 18.66
C VAL A 149 -0.51 30.70 18.16
N ASP A 150 -0.32 31.64 19.07
CA ASP A 150 -0.35 33.08 18.75
C ASP A 150 0.97 33.47 18.08
N VAL A 151 1.00 33.37 16.76
CA VAL A 151 2.09 33.81 15.88
C VAL A 151 1.49 34.51 14.67
N GLU A 152 2.17 35.54 14.20
CA GLU A 152 1.81 36.18 12.93
C GLU A 152 2.28 35.34 11.73
N ALA A 153 1.55 35.41 10.62
CA ALA A 153 1.96 34.76 9.38
C ALA A 153 3.27 35.40 8.87
N MET A 154 4.23 34.57 8.48
CA MET A 154 5.48 35.05 7.89
C MET A 154 5.25 35.25 6.39
N LEU A 155 4.72 36.43 6.05
CA LEU A 155 4.47 36.80 4.65
C LEU A 155 5.77 36.80 3.81
N GLY A 156 5.67 36.32 2.57
CA GLY A 156 6.80 36.08 1.68
C GLY A 156 7.51 34.76 1.90
N ARG A 157 6.96 33.89 2.76
CA ARG A 157 7.40 32.51 2.98
C ARG A 157 6.22 31.57 3.05
N GLY A 158 6.12 30.64 2.10
CA GLY A 158 5.02 29.67 2.03
C GLY A 158 3.70 30.25 1.48
N ASP A 159 3.69 31.47 0.95
CA ASP A 159 2.52 32.17 0.41
C ASP A 159 2.77 32.85 -0.95
N SER A 160 3.83 32.43 -1.66
CA SER A 160 4.20 32.97 -2.97
C SER A 160 3.13 32.73 -4.03
N GLY A 161 2.38 31.66 -3.93
CA GLY A 161 1.40 31.18 -4.91
C GLY A 161 1.94 30.08 -5.82
N ASP A 162 3.25 29.84 -5.82
CA ASP A 162 3.87 28.67 -6.39
C ASP A 162 3.89 27.56 -5.33
N LEU A 163 3.29 26.40 -5.65
CA LEU A 163 3.18 25.28 -4.71
C LEU A 163 4.56 24.72 -4.33
N GLY A 164 5.51 24.69 -5.27
CA GLY A 164 6.84 24.16 -5.04
C GLY A 164 7.66 25.03 -4.08
N ASP A 165 7.60 26.35 -4.24
CA ASP A 165 8.28 27.30 -3.37
C ASP A 165 7.63 27.29 -1.98
N ASP A 166 6.29 27.36 -1.92
CA ASP A 166 5.55 27.35 -0.66
C ASP A 166 5.80 26.08 0.14
N LEU A 167 5.81 24.92 -0.51
CA LEU A 167 6.07 23.63 0.13
C LEU A 167 7.52 23.50 0.57
N SER A 168 8.46 24.03 -0.22
CA SER A 168 9.89 24.06 0.14
C SER A 168 10.12 24.87 1.40
N ASP A 169 9.54 26.08 1.49
CA ASP A 169 9.64 26.91 2.69
C ASP A 169 9.05 26.22 3.92
N LEU A 170 7.90 25.56 3.77
CA LEU A 170 7.24 24.82 4.84
C LEU A 170 8.10 23.64 5.34
N PHE A 171 8.63 22.82 4.41
CA PHE A 171 9.44 21.65 4.78
C PHE A 171 10.78 22.02 5.40
N LEU A 172 11.42 23.10 4.90
CA LEU A 172 12.63 23.65 5.52
C LEU A 172 12.37 24.10 6.95
N ALA A 173 11.30 24.85 7.17
CA ALA A 173 10.95 25.33 8.51
C ALA A 173 10.62 24.16 9.48
N LEU A 174 9.92 23.13 9.01
CA LEU A 174 9.64 21.92 9.78
C LEU A 174 10.92 21.15 10.12
N GLY A 175 11.82 20.99 9.16
CA GLY A 175 13.11 20.30 9.35
C GLY A 175 14.01 21.05 10.34
N GLU A 176 14.06 22.39 10.25
CA GLU A 176 14.79 23.23 11.22
C GLU A 176 14.21 23.10 12.64
N ALA A 177 12.88 23.07 12.77
CA ALA A 177 12.23 22.86 14.06
C ALA A 177 12.51 21.46 14.62
N ALA A 178 12.51 20.43 13.79
CA ALA A 178 12.85 19.06 14.18
C ALA A 178 14.31 18.97 14.65
N ALA A 179 15.24 19.56 13.92
CA ALA A 179 16.66 19.61 14.30
C ALA A 179 16.88 20.32 15.66
N GLU A 180 16.17 21.44 15.93
CA GLU A 180 16.23 22.14 17.22
C GLU A 180 15.76 21.27 18.40
N HIS A 181 14.86 20.34 18.13
CA HIS A 181 14.31 19.41 19.13
C HIS A 181 15.00 18.03 19.13
N GLU A 182 16.14 17.90 18.45
CA GLU A 182 16.92 16.66 18.35
C GLU A 182 16.06 15.45 17.91
N THR A 183 15.11 15.69 17.02
CA THR A 183 14.21 14.70 16.44
C THR A 183 14.20 14.81 14.92
N GLY A 184 13.46 13.94 14.25
CA GLY A 184 13.20 14.05 12.82
C GLY A 184 11.72 13.90 12.49
N ILE A 185 11.38 14.16 11.23
CA ILE A 185 10.02 14.02 10.70
C ILE A 185 10.03 13.02 9.56
N VAL A 186 9.07 12.10 9.58
CA VAL A 186 8.79 11.18 8.48
C VAL A 186 7.36 11.42 7.99
N PHE A 187 7.24 11.88 6.75
CA PHE A 187 5.97 11.84 6.05
C PHE A 187 5.76 10.46 5.43
N LEU A 188 4.57 9.86 5.65
CA LEU A 188 4.20 8.58 5.08
C LEU A 188 3.00 8.79 4.16
N LEU A 189 3.19 8.60 2.85
CA LEU A 189 2.17 8.82 1.84
C LEU A 189 1.86 7.53 1.10
N ASP A 190 0.63 7.03 1.22
CA ASP A 190 0.18 5.89 0.42
C ASP A 190 -0.49 6.34 -0.87
N GLU A 191 -0.49 5.49 -1.88
CA GLU A 191 -1.09 5.71 -3.21
C GLU A 191 -0.55 6.99 -3.92
N VAL A 192 0.76 7.25 -3.81
CA VAL A 192 1.45 8.47 -4.32
C VAL A 192 1.23 8.71 -5.82
N GLN A 193 0.92 7.67 -6.62
CA GLN A 193 0.63 7.81 -8.05
C GLN A 193 -0.63 8.63 -8.35
N PHE A 194 -1.43 8.99 -7.35
CA PHE A 194 -2.60 9.85 -7.53
C PHE A 194 -2.27 11.34 -7.43
N LEU A 195 -1.04 11.70 -7.05
CA LEU A 195 -0.56 13.08 -7.19
C LEU A 195 -0.49 13.44 -8.67
N ASP A 196 -0.94 14.65 -8.97
CA ASP A 196 -0.72 15.19 -10.29
C ASP A 196 0.76 15.58 -10.50
N ARG A 197 1.09 15.96 -11.72
CA ARG A 197 2.48 16.28 -12.07
C ARG A 197 3.01 17.48 -11.28
N ALA A 198 2.23 18.54 -11.11
CA ALA A 198 2.65 19.76 -10.41
C ALA A 198 2.84 19.51 -8.91
N GLU A 199 1.95 18.73 -8.30
CA GLU A 199 2.03 18.30 -6.91
C GLU A 199 3.27 17.45 -6.65
N LEU A 200 3.54 16.50 -7.56
CA LEU A 200 4.72 15.63 -7.47
C LEU A 200 6.01 16.42 -7.67
N GLU A 201 6.04 17.37 -8.63
CA GLU A 201 7.15 18.30 -8.85
C GLU A 201 7.44 19.14 -7.59
N ALA A 202 6.39 19.66 -6.94
CA ALA A 202 6.50 20.44 -5.71
C ALA A 202 7.06 19.61 -4.55
N LEU A 203 6.55 18.39 -4.36
CA LEU A 203 7.02 17.48 -3.31
C LEU A 203 8.50 17.12 -3.51
N ILE A 204 8.90 16.79 -4.74
CA ILE A 204 10.30 16.48 -5.08
C ILE A 204 11.21 17.68 -4.82
N ALA A 205 10.78 18.89 -5.22
CA ALA A 205 11.55 20.13 -5.00
C ALA A 205 11.76 20.40 -3.49
N ALA A 206 10.71 20.28 -2.69
CA ALA A 206 10.78 20.49 -1.26
C ALA A 206 11.72 19.50 -0.56
N LEU A 207 11.62 18.21 -0.89
CA LEU A 207 12.51 17.17 -0.34
C LEU A 207 13.98 17.37 -0.78
N HIS A 208 14.20 17.86 -2.00
CA HIS A 208 15.53 18.19 -2.47
C HIS A 208 16.16 19.32 -1.63
N GLN A 209 15.42 20.40 -1.37
CA GLN A 209 15.87 21.52 -0.54
C GLN A 209 16.20 21.06 0.89
N VAL A 210 15.36 20.20 1.48
CA VAL A 210 15.59 19.59 2.80
C VAL A 210 16.88 18.77 2.82
N SER A 211 17.08 17.93 1.80
CA SER A 211 18.28 17.09 1.67
C SER A 211 19.55 17.92 1.51
N GLN A 212 19.52 19.01 0.71
CA GLN A 212 20.66 19.93 0.54
C GLN A 212 21.07 20.64 1.82
N ARG A 213 20.13 20.84 2.75
CA ARG A 213 20.38 21.45 4.06
C ARG A 213 20.59 20.45 5.19
N GLU A 214 20.68 19.15 4.85
CA GLU A 214 20.92 18.06 5.79
C GLU A 214 19.92 18.03 6.97
N LEU A 215 18.69 18.47 6.71
CA LEU A 215 17.66 18.54 7.74
C LEU A 215 17.03 17.14 7.99
N PRO A 216 16.64 16.83 9.24
CA PRO A 216 16.11 15.51 9.62
C PRO A 216 14.62 15.36 9.23
N LEU A 217 14.32 15.48 7.95
CA LEU A 217 12.98 15.28 7.41
C LEU A 217 13.08 14.40 6.15
N THR A 218 12.23 13.38 6.07
CA THR A 218 12.20 12.45 4.94
C THR A 218 10.78 12.03 4.59
N LEU A 219 10.66 11.35 3.45
CA LEU A 219 9.43 10.75 2.96
C LEU A 219 9.59 9.22 2.82
N ALA A 220 8.62 8.47 3.29
CA ALA A 220 8.38 7.11 2.85
C ALA A 220 7.01 7.07 2.16
N GLY A 221 6.99 6.72 0.89
CA GLY A 221 5.74 6.63 0.12
C GLY A 221 5.53 5.24 -0.46
N ALA A 222 4.31 4.97 -0.88
CA ALA A 222 3.96 3.75 -1.61
C ALA A 222 3.07 4.05 -2.81
N GLY A 223 3.21 3.25 -3.86
CA GLY A 223 2.40 3.41 -5.06
C GLY A 223 2.51 2.24 -6.03
N LEU A 224 1.88 2.39 -7.19
CA LEU A 224 1.90 1.41 -8.27
C LEU A 224 3.25 1.40 -9.00
N PRO A 225 3.56 0.33 -9.76
CA PRO A 225 4.85 0.16 -10.43
C PRO A 225 5.27 1.29 -11.39
N GLN A 226 4.34 2.11 -11.89
CA GLN A 226 4.65 3.27 -12.74
C GLN A 226 5.25 4.47 -11.98
N LEU A 227 5.28 4.45 -10.66
CA LEU A 227 5.72 5.59 -9.84
C LEU A 227 7.14 6.09 -10.16
N PRO A 228 8.16 5.23 -10.42
CA PRO A 228 9.48 5.69 -10.83
C PRO A 228 9.46 6.51 -12.14
N ALA A 229 8.65 6.09 -13.12
CA ALA A 229 8.50 6.82 -14.38
C ALA A 229 7.80 8.17 -14.19
N LEU A 230 6.76 8.22 -13.34
CA LEU A 230 6.06 9.46 -13.00
C LEU A 230 7.00 10.47 -12.34
N THR A 231 7.79 10.04 -11.35
CA THR A 231 8.73 10.92 -10.65
C THR A 231 9.86 11.39 -11.56
N GLY A 232 10.41 10.52 -12.43
CA GLY A 232 11.42 10.87 -13.42
C GLY A 232 10.92 11.87 -14.48
N THR A 233 9.64 11.79 -14.85
CA THR A 233 8.99 12.74 -15.76
C THR A 233 8.74 14.09 -15.08
N ALA A 234 8.44 14.08 -13.78
CA ALA A 234 8.23 15.27 -12.98
C ALA A 234 9.55 16.06 -12.81
N LYS A 235 10.61 15.40 -12.35
CA LYS A 235 11.95 16.02 -12.19
C LYS A 235 13.05 15.00 -12.55
N SER A 236 13.96 15.41 -13.44
CA SER A 236 15.05 14.56 -13.93
C SER A 236 16.03 14.10 -12.84
N TYR A 237 16.07 14.76 -11.69
CA TYR A 237 16.93 14.39 -10.56
C TYR A 237 16.23 13.54 -9.49
N ALA A 238 14.96 13.20 -9.69
CA ALA A 238 14.19 12.40 -8.72
C ALA A 238 14.85 11.05 -8.39
N GLU A 239 15.51 10.41 -9.37
CA GLU A 239 16.26 9.17 -9.18
C GLU A 239 17.41 9.27 -8.16
N ARG A 240 17.92 10.48 -7.93
CA ARG A 240 18.96 10.77 -6.92
C ARG A 240 18.38 11.02 -5.53
N LEU A 241 17.10 11.41 -5.45
CA LEU A 241 16.40 11.68 -4.19
C LEU A 241 15.66 10.49 -3.63
N PHE A 242 15.26 9.56 -4.50
CA PHE A 242 14.46 8.41 -4.07
C PHE A 242 15.18 7.09 -4.32
N ARG A 243 14.96 6.16 -3.39
CA ARG A 243 15.11 4.73 -3.60
C ARG A 243 13.73 4.15 -3.90
N PHE A 244 13.64 3.29 -4.91
CA PHE A 244 12.40 2.66 -5.34
C PHE A 244 12.45 1.14 -5.08
N PRO A 245 12.30 0.68 -3.83
CA PRO A 245 12.16 -0.75 -3.60
C PRO A 245 10.88 -1.25 -4.25
N THR A 246 11.00 -2.30 -5.04
CA THR A 246 9.85 -2.98 -5.66
C THR A 246 9.51 -4.20 -4.82
N ILE A 247 8.32 -4.21 -4.25
CA ILE A 247 7.79 -5.37 -3.55
C ILE A 247 6.76 -6.09 -4.43
N ASP A 248 6.84 -7.40 -4.46
CA ASP A 248 6.00 -8.27 -5.25
C ASP A 248 5.57 -9.48 -4.40
N ARG A 249 5.19 -10.56 -5.05
CA ARG A 249 4.92 -11.86 -4.43
C ARG A 249 6.02 -12.22 -3.44
N LEU A 250 5.68 -12.92 -2.40
CA LEU A 250 6.65 -13.48 -1.48
C LEU A 250 7.42 -14.62 -2.18
N SER A 251 8.69 -14.77 -1.83
CA SER A 251 9.41 -16.00 -2.19
C SER A 251 8.70 -17.20 -1.58
N GLU A 252 8.89 -18.40 -2.12
CA GLU A 252 8.28 -19.62 -1.60
C GLU A 252 8.52 -19.78 -0.09
N GLN A 253 9.76 -19.58 0.35
CA GLN A 253 10.12 -19.66 1.76
C GLN A 253 9.36 -18.63 2.63
N ALA A 254 9.27 -17.38 2.16
CA ALA A 254 8.57 -16.31 2.88
C ALA A 254 7.05 -16.53 2.88
N ALA A 255 6.49 -17.03 1.78
CA ALA A 255 5.07 -17.36 1.66
C ALA A 255 4.68 -18.53 2.58
N ARG A 256 5.51 -19.58 2.63
CA ARG A 256 5.37 -20.70 3.57
C ARG A 256 5.39 -20.18 5.00
N ALA A 257 6.37 -19.39 5.37
CA ALA A 257 6.47 -18.83 6.71
C ALA A 257 5.28 -17.91 7.05
N ALA A 258 4.79 -17.11 6.09
CA ALA A 258 3.61 -16.26 6.27
C ALA A 258 2.33 -17.06 6.52
N LEU A 259 2.27 -18.30 6.02
CA LEU A 259 1.15 -19.22 6.22
C LEU A 259 1.31 -20.05 7.50
N GLU A 260 2.46 -20.67 7.72
CA GLU A 260 2.63 -21.69 8.78
C GLU A 260 2.88 -21.06 10.16
N LEU A 261 3.75 -20.03 10.27
CA LEU A 261 4.11 -19.45 11.57
C LEU A 261 2.91 -18.92 12.38
N PRO A 262 1.92 -18.24 11.78
CA PRO A 262 0.75 -17.79 12.52
C PRO A 262 -0.11 -18.95 13.06
N ALA A 263 -0.25 -20.03 12.29
CA ALA A 263 -0.99 -21.20 12.70
C ALA A 263 -0.27 -21.95 13.84
N GLU A 264 1.04 -22.13 13.73
CA GLU A 264 1.87 -22.77 14.74
C GLU A 264 1.81 -22.02 16.09
N ALA A 265 1.81 -20.70 16.06
CA ALA A 265 1.66 -19.87 17.26
C ALA A 265 0.33 -20.13 18.00
N GLU A 266 -0.70 -20.58 17.28
CA GLU A 266 -2.00 -20.97 17.81
C GLU A 266 -2.14 -22.49 18.04
N GLY A 267 -1.05 -23.26 17.87
CA GLY A 267 -1.02 -24.72 18.07
C GLY A 267 -1.68 -25.50 16.93
N VAL A 268 -1.75 -24.91 15.74
CA VAL A 268 -2.29 -25.54 14.52
C VAL A 268 -1.15 -25.73 13.51
N SER A 269 -1.20 -26.83 12.77
CA SER A 269 -0.21 -27.14 11.74
C SER A 269 -0.88 -27.35 10.37
N TYR A 270 -0.10 -27.28 9.31
CA TYR A 270 -0.52 -27.70 7.98
C TYR A 270 0.13 -29.01 7.59
N GLU A 271 -0.60 -29.86 6.87
CA GLU A 271 0.04 -30.94 6.12
C GLU A 271 0.93 -30.36 5.02
N PRO A 272 2.09 -30.96 4.71
CA PRO A 272 2.97 -30.43 3.65
C PRO A 272 2.24 -30.21 2.31
N GLN A 273 1.37 -31.16 1.92
CA GLN A 273 0.58 -31.06 0.68
C GLN A 273 -0.45 -29.93 0.72
N ALA A 274 -1.01 -29.62 1.89
CA ALA A 274 -1.92 -28.48 2.07
C ALA A 274 -1.19 -27.14 1.88
N THR A 275 0.00 -27.01 2.47
CA THR A 275 0.85 -25.83 2.25
C THR A 275 1.22 -25.68 0.78
N GLU A 276 1.74 -26.73 0.13
CA GLU A 276 2.10 -26.69 -1.30
C GLU A 276 0.92 -26.25 -2.16
N ARG A 277 -0.27 -26.80 -1.90
CA ARG A 277 -1.47 -26.46 -2.65
C ARG A 277 -1.86 -24.99 -2.49
N ILE A 278 -1.79 -24.43 -1.28
CA ILE A 278 -2.04 -23.00 -1.07
C ILE A 278 -0.98 -22.15 -1.78
N LEU A 279 0.29 -22.52 -1.74
CA LEU A 279 1.36 -21.81 -2.45
C LEU A 279 1.13 -21.79 -3.97
N GLU A 280 0.74 -22.92 -4.56
CA GLU A 280 0.34 -23.00 -5.98
C GLU A 280 -0.83 -22.06 -6.29
N LEU A 281 -1.92 -22.14 -5.50
CA LEU A 281 -3.14 -21.36 -5.74
C LEU A 281 -2.94 -19.86 -5.56
N THR A 282 -2.05 -19.46 -4.66
CA THR A 282 -1.79 -18.05 -4.33
C THR A 282 -0.61 -17.48 -5.09
N GLU A 283 0.26 -18.32 -5.65
CA GLU A 283 1.53 -17.95 -6.26
C GLU A 283 2.37 -17.04 -5.33
N GLY A 284 2.26 -17.21 -4.01
CA GLY A 284 2.93 -16.39 -3.01
C GLY A 284 2.38 -14.98 -2.85
N TYR A 285 1.18 -14.69 -3.38
CA TYR A 285 0.57 -13.37 -3.27
C TYR A 285 0.05 -13.10 -1.86
N PRO A 286 0.55 -12.08 -1.13
CA PRO A 286 0.30 -11.91 0.31
C PRO A 286 -1.18 -11.85 0.69
N TYR A 287 -1.99 -11.12 -0.08
CA TYR A 287 -3.42 -11.02 0.20
C TYR A 287 -4.13 -12.37 0.04
N PHE A 288 -3.80 -13.13 -1.01
CA PHE A 288 -4.40 -14.45 -1.23
C PHE A 288 -3.96 -15.48 -0.19
N LEU A 289 -2.70 -15.41 0.26
CA LEU A 289 -2.24 -16.26 1.37
C LEU A 289 -3.08 -16.06 2.63
N GLN A 290 -3.42 -14.80 2.97
CA GLN A 290 -4.27 -14.51 4.12
C GLN A 290 -5.72 -15.01 3.92
N GLU A 291 -6.28 -14.90 2.72
CA GLU A 291 -7.62 -15.43 2.42
C GLU A 291 -7.64 -16.95 2.50
N TYR A 292 -6.69 -17.64 1.86
CA TYR A 292 -6.61 -19.10 1.95
C TYR A 292 -6.36 -19.58 3.38
N GLY A 293 -5.45 -18.96 4.12
CA GLY A 293 -5.20 -19.27 5.51
C GLY A 293 -6.47 -19.17 6.37
N LYS A 294 -7.21 -18.06 6.23
CA LYS A 294 -8.46 -17.80 6.94
C LYS A 294 -9.53 -18.88 6.66
N HIS A 295 -9.74 -19.21 5.40
CA HIS A 295 -10.76 -20.17 5.01
C HIS A 295 -10.35 -21.62 5.30
N ALA A 296 -9.09 -22.01 5.08
CA ALA A 296 -8.57 -23.33 5.43
C ALA A 296 -8.65 -23.58 6.95
N TRP A 297 -8.31 -22.57 7.76
CA TRP A 297 -8.52 -22.63 9.22
C TRP A 297 -9.97 -22.93 9.58
N THR A 298 -10.91 -22.25 8.95
CA THR A 298 -12.35 -22.41 9.23
C THR A 298 -12.89 -23.75 8.74
N ALA A 299 -12.34 -24.29 7.65
CA ALA A 299 -12.75 -25.58 7.07
C ALA A 299 -12.17 -26.78 7.83
N ALA A 300 -11.08 -26.58 8.59
CA ALA A 300 -10.37 -27.66 9.26
C ALA A 300 -11.20 -28.34 10.36
N ALA A 301 -11.15 -29.67 10.35
CA ALA A 301 -11.85 -30.49 11.32
C ALA A 301 -11.07 -30.73 12.63
N GLY A 302 -9.77 -30.41 12.66
CA GLY A 302 -8.86 -30.62 13.79
C GLY A 302 -7.62 -29.73 13.73
N PRO A 303 -6.66 -29.86 14.65
CA PRO A 303 -5.51 -28.97 14.77
C PRO A 303 -4.47 -29.11 13.64
N THR A 304 -4.73 -29.99 12.68
CA THR A 304 -3.91 -30.13 11.47
C THR A 304 -4.81 -29.83 10.26
N ILE A 305 -4.43 -28.82 9.48
CA ILE A 305 -5.11 -28.44 8.24
C ILE A 305 -4.63 -29.37 7.13
N SER A 306 -5.55 -30.15 6.57
CA SER A 306 -5.27 -31.15 5.53
C SER A 306 -5.45 -30.57 4.13
N LEU A 307 -4.98 -31.31 3.11
CA LEU A 307 -5.25 -30.98 1.71
C LEU A 307 -6.76 -30.92 1.43
N ASP A 308 -7.55 -31.84 1.98
CA ASP A 308 -9.02 -31.85 1.81
C ASP A 308 -9.67 -30.58 2.41
N ASP A 309 -9.12 -30.04 3.50
CA ASP A 309 -9.60 -28.78 4.09
C ASP A 309 -9.34 -27.62 3.15
N VAL A 310 -8.19 -27.60 2.49
CA VAL A 310 -7.83 -26.57 1.49
C VAL A 310 -8.73 -26.65 0.26
N GLU A 311 -9.00 -27.85 -0.27
CA GLU A 311 -9.87 -28.01 -1.42
C GLU A 311 -11.32 -27.61 -1.09
N ARG A 312 -11.81 -27.92 0.11
CA ARG A 312 -13.13 -27.44 0.55
C ARG A 312 -13.17 -25.90 0.75
N ALA A 313 -12.06 -25.31 1.16
CA ALA A 313 -11.95 -23.87 1.31
C ALA A 313 -11.87 -23.14 -0.05
N HIS A 314 -11.34 -23.78 -1.08
CA HIS A 314 -11.06 -23.18 -2.38
C HIS A 314 -12.27 -22.46 -3.00
N ASP A 315 -13.42 -23.13 -3.07
CA ASP A 315 -14.65 -22.56 -3.64
C ASP A 315 -15.11 -21.31 -2.88
N LEU A 316 -15.00 -21.34 -1.55
CA LEU A 316 -15.35 -20.21 -0.68
C LEU A 316 -14.38 -19.04 -0.87
N VAL A 317 -13.08 -19.33 -0.98
CA VAL A 317 -12.07 -18.30 -1.26
C VAL A 317 -12.33 -17.63 -2.61
N GLN A 318 -12.60 -18.43 -3.66
CA GLN A 318 -12.90 -17.89 -4.99
C GLN A 318 -14.15 -17.00 -4.95
N LEU A 319 -15.18 -17.41 -4.25
CA LEU A 319 -16.40 -16.60 -4.09
C LEU A 319 -16.11 -15.28 -3.36
N ASP A 320 -15.40 -15.32 -2.24
CA ASP A 320 -15.03 -14.12 -1.48
C ASP A 320 -14.12 -13.18 -2.29
N LEU A 321 -13.16 -13.71 -3.04
CA LEU A 321 -12.31 -12.92 -3.93
C LEU A 321 -13.14 -12.28 -5.06
N ASP A 322 -14.04 -13.03 -5.66
CA ASP A 322 -14.88 -12.52 -6.74
C ASP A 322 -15.83 -11.42 -6.23
N GLU A 323 -16.45 -11.59 -5.06
CA GLU A 323 -17.44 -10.65 -4.53
C GLU A 323 -16.81 -9.43 -3.83
N SER A 324 -15.84 -9.65 -2.95
CA SER A 324 -15.29 -8.60 -2.09
C SER A 324 -14.07 -7.91 -2.68
N PHE A 325 -13.23 -8.64 -3.43
CA PHE A 325 -11.97 -8.12 -3.93
C PHE A 325 -12.03 -7.65 -5.40
N PHE A 326 -12.59 -8.46 -6.30
CA PHE A 326 -12.64 -8.13 -7.72
C PHE A 326 -13.89 -7.31 -8.11
N ARG A 327 -15.09 -7.73 -7.69
CA ARG A 327 -16.35 -7.08 -8.07
C ARG A 327 -16.47 -5.65 -7.57
N VAL A 328 -15.99 -5.37 -6.36
CA VAL A 328 -15.98 -4.01 -5.80
C VAL A 328 -15.12 -3.06 -6.66
N ARG A 329 -14.00 -3.56 -7.21
CA ARG A 329 -13.12 -2.77 -8.08
C ARG A 329 -13.76 -2.46 -9.42
N ILE A 330 -14.41 -3.46 -10.02
CA ILE A 330 -15.02 -3.33 -11.35
C ILE A 330 -16.38 -2.65 -11.31
N GLY A 331 -17.02 -2.55 -10.15
CA GLY A 331 -18.39 -2.01 -10.00
C GLY A 331 -18.56 -0.55 -10.45
N ARG A 332 -17.46 0.19 -10.58
CA ARG A 332 -17.45 1.57 -11.11
C ARG A 332 -17.09 1.64 -12.59
N ALA A 333 -16.86 0.52 -13.25
CA ALA A 333 -16.50 0.48 -14.66
C ALA A 333 -17.75 0.67 -15.55
N THR A 334 -17.62 1.51 -16.56
CA THR A 334 -18.64 1.68 -17.62
C THR A 334 -18.63 0.48 -18.56
N LYS A 335 -19.69 0.32 -19.38
CA LYS A 335 -19.76 -0.75 -20.40
C LYS A 335 -18.54 -0.75 -21.33
N ALA A 336 -18.08 0.42 -21.77
CA ALA A 336 -16.91 0.54 -22.64
C ALA A 336 -15.60 0.14 -21.92
N GLU A 337 -15.49 0.42 -20.64
CA GLU A 337 -14.35 0.01 -19.80
C GLU A 337 -14.38 -1.51 -19.54
N LEU A 338 -15.56 -2.09 -19.28
CA LEU A 338 -15.71 -3.54 -19.14
C LEU A 338 -15.33 -4.26 -20.45
N ALA A 339 -15.79 -3.76 -21.60
CA ALA A 339 -15.41 -4.30 -22.89
C ALA A 339 -13.88 -4.24 -23.11
N TYR A 340 -13.22 -3.14 -22.70
CA TYR A 340 -11.77 -3.02 -22.76
C TYR A 340 -11.07 -4.08 -21.91
N LEU A 341 -11.50 -4.24 -20.65
CA LEU A 341 -10.94 -5.24 -19.72
C LEU A 341 -11.17 -6.67 -20.23
N ALA A 342 -12.36 -6.95 -20.78
CA ALA A 342 -12.66 -8.27 -21.36
C ALA A 342 -11.81 -8.56 -22.61
N ALA A 343 -11.63 -7.58 -23.50
CA ALA A 343 -10.74 -7.70 -24.65
C ALA A 343 -9.29 -7.94 -24.19
N MET A 344 -8.82 -7.18 -23.20
CA MET A 344 -7.51 -7.36 -22.62
C MET A 344 -7.33 -8.76 -22.03
N ALA A 345 -8.28 -9.24 -21.22
CA ALA A 345 -8.23 -10.56 -20.59
C ALA A 345 -8.31 -11.72 -21.63
N SER A 346 -8.90 -11.50 -22.82
CA SER A 346 -8.98 -12.51 -23.86
C SER A 346 -7.69 -12.74 -24.62
N LEU A 347 -6.71 -11.84 -24.51
CA LEU A 347 -5.41 -11.93 -25.21
C LEU A 347 -4.40 -12.87 -24.54
N GLY A 348 -4.77 -13.54 -23.45
CA GLY A 348 -3.89 -14.44 -22.71
C GLY A 348 -3.13 -13.73 -21.61
N ASP A 349 -1.84 -14.07 -21.42
CA ASP A 349 -1.00 -13.49 -20.37
C ASP A 349 -0.41 -12.14 -20.82
N GLY A 350 -0.38 -11.17 -19.88
CA GLY A 350 0.20 -9.85 -20.11
C GLY A 350 1.73 -9.81 -20.20
N PRO A 351 2.34 -8.64 -20.46
CA PRO A 351 1.70 -7.34 -20.65
C PRO A 351 1.06 -7.18 -22.05
N TYR A 352 -0.07 -6.47 -22.13
CA TYR A 352 -0.91 -6.35 -23.31
C TYR A 352 -0.63 -5.09 -24.10
N ARG A 353 -0.48 -5.19 -25.43
CA ARG A 353 -0.28 -4.01 -26.29
C ARG A 353 -1.60 -3.30 -26.56
N SER A 354 -1.61 -1.95 -26.46
CA SER A 354 -2.82 -1.14 -26.74
C SER A 354 -3.39 -1.38 -28.15
N GLY A 355 -2.52 -1.67 -29.14
CA GLY A 355 -2.96 -2.02 -30.50
C GLY A 355 -3.68 -3.36 -30.60
N GLU A 356 -3.23 -4.39 -29.87
CA GLU A 356 -3.85 -5.71 -29.81
C GLU A 356 -5.22 -5.63 -29.13
N ILE A 357 -5.33 -4.83 -28.04
CA ILE A 357 -6.60 -4.57 -27.37
C ILE A 357 -7.57 -3.84 -28.30
N ALA A 358 -7.09 -2.82 -29.06
CA ALA A 358 -7.90 -2.13 -30.04
C ALA A 358 -8.41 -3.08 -31.13
N ALA A 359 -7.54 -3.96 -31.65
CA ALA A 359 -7.91 -4.96 -32.63
C ALA A 359 -8.97 -5.96 -32.10
N ALA A 360 -8.81 -6.44 -30.86
CA ALA A 360 -9.78 -7.32 -30.21
C ALA A 360 -11.15 -6.65 -30.00
N LEU A 361 -11.19 -5.31 -29.89
CA LEU A 361 -12.40 -4.50 -29.81
C LEU A 361 -12.98 -4.11 -31.19
N GLY A 362 -12.36 -4.53 -32.28
CA GLY A 362 -12.74 -4.09 -33.62
C GLY A 362 -12.53 -2.60 -33.89
N ARG A 363 -11.55 -1.98 -33.21
CA ARG A 363 -11.22 -0.57 -33.32
C ARG A 363 -10.01 -0.33 -34.23
N PRO A 364 -9.95 0.84 -34.93
CA PRO A 364 -8.94 1.05 -35.97
C PRO A 364 -7.50 1.19 -35.48
N GLY A 365 -7.28 1.45 -34.18
CA GLY A 365 -5.94 1.56 -33.63
C GLY A 365 -5.94 2.01 -32.17
N PRO A 366 -4.73 2.08 -31.54
CA PRO A 366 -4.58 2.38 -30.12
C PRO A 366 -5.11 3.76 -29.71
N GLU A 367 -5.13 4.73 -30.61
CA GLU A 367 -5.67 6.09 -30.34
C GLU A 367 -7.17 6.04 -30.05
N SER A 368 -7.90 5.13 -30.71
CA SER A 368 -9.35 4.99 -30.54
C SER A 368 -9.76 4.46 -29.16
N VAL A 369 -8.86 3.80 -28.46
CA VAL A 369 -9.06 3.23 -27.12
C VAL A 369 -8.33 4.01 -26.02
N ALA A 370 -7.50 4.98 -26.38
CA ALA A 370 -6.70 5.76 -25.44
C ALA A 370 -7.54 6.48 -24.35
N PRO A 371 -8.71 7.08 -24.61
CA PRO A 371 -9.52 7.68 -23.57
C PRO A 371 -10.07 6.66 -22.57
N THR A 372 -10.44 5.47 -23.02
CA THR A 372 -10.93 4.39 -22.14
C THR A 372 -9.79 3.84 -21.29
N ARG A 373 -8.61 3.64 -21.91
CA ARG A 373 -7.38 3.25 -21.22
C ARG A 373 -7.02 4.25 -20.11
N ALA A 374 -7.03 5.55 -20.40
CA ALA A 374 -6.70 6.58 -19.42
C ALA A 374 -7.61 6.51 -18.20
N ARG A 375 -8.94 6.37 -18.40
CA ARG A 375 -9.90 6.23 -17.29
C ARG A 375 -9.71 4.94 -16.49
N LEU A 376 -9.32 3.83 -17.13
CA LEU A 376 -9.02 2.58 -16.43
C LEU A 376 -7.75 2.68 -15.55
N ILE A 377 -6.73 3.40 -16.04
CA ILE A 377 -5.53 3.71 -15.27
C ILE A 377 -5.88 4.63 -14.09
N GLU A 378 -6.67 5.68 -14.33
CA GLU A 378 -7.17 6.58 -13.30
C GLU A 378 -7.94 5.82 -12.22
N LYS A 379 -8.82 4.88 -12.59
CA LYS A 379 -9.53 4.01 -11.63
C LYS A 379 -8.64 2.97 -10.96
N GLY A 380 -7.37 2.87 -11.34
CA GLY A 380 -6.41 1.92 -10.79
C GLY A 380 -6.76 0.45 -11.07
N LEU A 381 -7.47 0.17 -12.19
CA LEU A 381 -7.80 -1.18 -12.64
C LEU A 381 -6.68 -1.79 -13.49
N ILE A 382 -6.03 -0.95 -14.28
CA ILE A 382 -4.85 -1.29 -15.06
C ILE A 382 -3.73 -0.27 -14.80
N TYR A 383 -2.52 -0.60 -15.19
CA TYR A 383 -1.40 0.34 -15.21
C TYR A 383 -0.57 0.15 -16.48
N SER A 384 0.34 1.07 -16.74
CA SER A 384 1.24 1.00 -17.90
C SER A 384 2.65 0.67 -17.41
N PRO A 385 3.12 -0.57 -17.57
CA PRO A 385 4.49 -0.93 -17.20
C PRO A 385 5.54 -0.24 -18.11
N SER A 386 5.18 0.01 -19.35
CA SER A 386 5.97 0.82 -20.30
C SER A 386 5.07 1.39 -21.39
N TYR A 387 5.65 2.23 -22.26
CA TYR A 387 4.90 2.89 -23.34
C TYR A 387 4.15 1.88 -24.22
N GLY A 388 2.85 2.08 -24.38
CA GLY A 388 1.98 1.25 -25.22
C GLY A 388 1.58 -0.08 -24.61
N LEU A 389 2.10 -0.45 -23.43
CA LEU A 389 1.72 -1.66 -22.71
C LEU A 389 0.72 -1.37 -21.60
N ASN A 390 -0.07 -2.38 -21.27
CA ASN A 390 -1.06 -2.36 -20.19
C ASN A 390 -0.96 -3.65 -19.40
N GLU A 391 -1.18 -3.56 -18.09
CA GLU A 391 -1.31 -4.70 -17.20
C GLU A 391 -2.40 -4.47 -16.16
N PHE A 392 -2.96 -5.55 -15.65
CA PHE A 392 -3.88 -5.49 -14.51
C PHE A 392 -3.10 -5.15 -13.23
N THR A 393 -3.71 -4.33 -12.38
CA THR A 393 -3.10 -3.94 -11.09
C THR A 393 -3.19 -5.03 -10.02
N VAL A 394 -3.89 -6.11 -10.31
CA VAL A 394 -4.15 -7.23 -9.40
C VAL A 394 -3.97 -8.54 -10.15
N PRO A 395 -3.21 -9.51 -9.62
CA PRO A 395 -3.13 -10.87 -10.16
C PRO A 395 -4.49 -11.55 -10.22
N GLN A 396 -4.65 -12.50 -11.14
CA GLN A 396 -5.89 -13.29 -11.35
C GLN A 396 -7.14 -12.46 -11.69
N PHE A 397 -7.00 -11.13 -11.84
CA PHE A 397 -8.12 -10.27 -12.25
C PHE A 397 -8.56 -10.54 -13.68
N ASP A 398 -7.63 -10.89 -14.56
CA ASP A 398 -7.90 -11.36 -15.91
C ASP A 398 -8.76 -12.64 -15.93
N ALA A 399 -8.45 -13.60 -15.05
CA ALA A 399 -9.23 -14.82 -14.89
C ALA A 399 -10.66 -14.52 -14.39
N PHE A 400 -10.79 -13.60 -13.40
CA PHE A 400 -12.09 -13.12 -12.95
C PHE A 400 -12.87 -12.45 -14.09
N VAL A 401 -12.24 -11.56 -14.86
CA VAL A 401 -12.89 -10.86 -15.97
C VAL A 401 -13.35 -11.86 -17.04
N ARG A 402 -12.52 -12.85 -17.39
CA ARG A 402 -12.90 -13.91 -18.34
C ARG A 402 -14.12 -14.71 -17.90
N ARG A 403 -14.22 -15.04 -16.59
CA ARG A 403 -15.37 -15.78 -16.06
C ARG A 403 -16.64 -14.95 -15.98
N SER A 404 -16.52 -13.68 -15.56
CA SER A 404 -17.66 -12.82 -15.23
C SER A 404 -18.16 -11.99 -16.42
N PHE A 405 -17.31 -11.70 -17.39
CA PHE A 405 -17.59 -10.83 -18.54
C PHE A 405 -17.00 -11.42 -19.81
N PRO A 406 -17.50 -12.59 -20.28
CA PRO A 406 -17.01 -13.16 -21.53
C PRO A 406 -17.22 -12.17 -22.68
N PRO A 407 -16.29 -12.07 -23.65
CA PRO A 407 -16.44 -11.20 -24.79
C PRO A 407 -17.74 -11.55 -25.53
N GLU A 408 -18.53 -10.52 -25.85
CA GLU A 408 -19.71 -10.72 -26.70
C GLU A 408 -19.25 -11.33 -28.05
N ALA A 409 -19.88 -12.41 -28.48
CA ALA A 409 -19.56 -13.01 -29.75
C ALA A 409 -19.74 -11.95 -30.84
N PRO A 410 -18.83 -11.85 -31.85
CA PRO A 410 -18.99 -10.92 -32.95
C PRO A 410 -20.29 -11.21 -33.66
N SER A 411 -21.19 -10.22 -33.70
CA SER A 411 -22.49 -10.27 -34.40
C SER A 411 -22.31 -10.20 -35.91
#